data_ba6da22013ae97fc539d6a59cb13f1b1
#
_entry.id   ba6da22013ae97fc539d6a59cb13f1b1
#
_cell.length_a   1.000
_cell.length_b   1.000
_cell.length_c   1.000
_cell.angle_alpha   90.00
_cell.angle_beta   90.00
_cell.angle_gamma   90.00
#
_symmetry.space_group_name_H-M   'P 1'
#
loop_
_entity.id
_entity.type
_entity.pdbx_description
1 polymer ?
#
loop_
_entity_poly.entity_id
_entity_poly.type
_entity_poly.pdbx_seq_one_letter_code
_entity_poly.pdbx_strand_id
1 'polypeptide(L)'
;MSEGPKEYRRNVAAVVVDAEGRVLLGRKNATSRFLHFPQGGVGHKETFEQALWRELVEETGLTSQHLQIVARVGGLCYHYRKKNKKSKIWAGQQQTYYLLRCTQADVAADVTRSAEFSSLEWVPFRELSPEMFVSFKREVAEEVLELFFPRRVEDLAAYWQQLNVASRYEFGPDSALAAFSAQERSLFLGGKEEARPALEDLRKRIRAAQRKWESMPTPPRILVLITDGEPVPGKRSINCLRHAADLPDPFHIRVLHPFVDPGSYQAADKISAADLLPPASACLLTADSAYRTFRDDADVQPLLAAEQQLLDARVHVLKLYLHITAAQFEKMYPEASGSAYADYLARAERRLQRTASPVPWYIIPSEKKWYRDWIIGSLLASLVENATTDASVS
;
A
#
# COMPACT_ATOMS: atom_id res chain seq x y z
N MET A 1 -39.52 12.32 -11.58
CA MET A 1 -38.13 11.95 -11.89
C MET A 1 -37.53 11.42 -10.59
N SER A 2 -37.24 10.13 -10.49
CA SER A 2 -36.57 9.55 -9.34
C SER A 2 -35.13 10.08 -9.33
N GLU A 3 -34.77 10.83 -8.27
CA GLU A 3 -33.37 11.18 -8.02
C GLU A 3 -32.57 9.84 -7.99
N GLY A 4 -31.54 9.72 -8.81
CA GLY A 4 -30.61 8.59 -8.75
C GLY A 4 -29.95 8.47 -7.36
N PRO A 5 -29.31 7.35 -7.05
CA PRO A 5 -28.65 7.16 -5.76
C PRO A 5 -27.61 8.27 -5.54
N LYS A 6 -27.73 8.97 -4.41
CA LYS A 6 -26.77 10.03 -4.05
C LYS A 6 -25.41 9.44 -3.76
N GLU A 7 -24.37 10.10 -4.23
CA GLU A 7 -22.99 9.74 -3.91
C GLU A 7 -22.60 10.11 -2.48
N TYR A 8 -21.52 9.52 -1.97
CA TYR A 8 -20.94 9.90 -0.69
C TYR A 8 -19.94 11.05 -0.85
N ARG A 9 -19.95 11.99 0.10
CA ARG A 9 -18.92 13.02 0.16
C ARG A 9 -17.61 12.41 0.65
N ARG A 10 -16.53 12.59 -0.11
CA ARG A 10 -15.19 12.18 0.31
C ARG A 10 -14.70 13.00 1.48
N ASN A 11 -14.10 12.34 2.47
CA ASN A 11 -13.67 12.95 3.71
C ASN A 11 -12.42 12.25 4.23
N VAL A 12 -11.55 12.97 4.94
CA VAL A 12 -10.42 12.44 5.68
C VAL A 12 -10.63 12.62 7.17
N ALA A 13 -10.07 11.72 7.97
CA ALA A 13 -10.06 11.83 9.41
C ALA A 13 -8.69 11.40 9.97
N ALA A 14 -8.25 12.07 11.03
CA ALA A 14 -6.96 11.83 11.66
C ALA A 14 -7.15 11.17 13.03
N VAL A 15 -6.48 10.04 13.24
CA VAL A 15 -6.31 9.40 14.55
C VAL A 15 -4.88 9.67 14.98
N VAL A 16 -4.69 10.75 15.75
CA VAL A 16 -3.37 11.19 16.21
C VAL A 16 -3.07 10.58 17.56
N VAL A 17 -1.93 9.90 17.69
CA VAL A 17 -1.49 9.20 18.90
C VAL A 17 -0.18 9.80 19.40
N ASP A 18 -0.13 10.11 20.68
CA ASP A 18 1.09 10.59 21.34
C ASP A 18 2.00 9.44 21.85
N ALA A 19 3.09 9.80 22.48
CA ALA A 19 4.07 8.84 23.01
C ALA A 19 3.51 7.99 24.16
N GLU A 20 2.53 8.49 24.89
CA GLU A 20 1.85 7.83 26.01
C GLU A 20 0.67 6.94 25.56
N GLY A 21 0.39 6.87 24.27
CA GLY A 21 -0.72 6.09 23.71
C GLY A 21 -2.09 6.77 23.92
N ARG A 22 -2.12 8.11 24.02
CA ARG A 22 -3.36 8.87 24.07
C ARG A 22 -3.72 9.36 22.67
N VAL A 23 -5.00 9.41 22.39
CA VAL A 23 -5.57 9.83 21.10
C VAL A 23 -6.13 11.23 21.21
N LEU A 24 -5.78 12.10 20.27
CA LEU A 24 -6.28 13.47 20.19
C LEU A 24 -7.71 13.50 19.65
N LEU A 25 -8.62 14.06 20.43
CA LEU A 25 -10.01 14.24 20.07
C LEU A 25 -10.46 15.68 20.31
N GLY A 26 -11.40 16.15 19.48
CA GLY A 26 -11.94 17.50 19.58
C GLY A 26 -13.38 17.51 20.08
N ARG A 27 -13.74 18.53 20.86
CA ARG A 27 -15.08 18.81 21.32
C ARG A 27 -15.63 20.04 20.60
N LYS A 28 -16.78 19.92 19.93
CA LYS A 28 -17.33 21.03 19.09
C LYS A 28 -17.83 22.22 19.88
N ASN A 29 -18.28 22.01 21.10
CA ASN A 29 -18.66 23.07 22.03
C ASN A 29 -18.54 22.56 23.46
N ALA A 30 -18.47 23.47 24.44
CA ALA A 30 -18.25 23.16 25.85
C ALA A 30 -19.30 22.24 26.47
N THR A 31 -20.52 22.23 25.93
CA THR A 31 -21.64 21.41 26.44
C THR A 31 -21.78 20.07 25.71
N SER A 32 -21.03 19.84 24.64
CA SER A 32 -21.09 18.58 23.91
C SER A 32 -20.45 17.47 24.72
N ARG A 33 -21.18 16.38 24.92
CA ARG A 33 -20.61 15.13 25.47
C ARG A 33 -19.88 14.27 24.44
N PHE A 34 -20.01 14.60 23.15
CA PHE A 34 -19.46 13.82 22.08
C PHE A 34 -18.11 14.38 21.61
N LEU A 35 -17.22 13.46 21.34
CA LEU A 35 -15.89 13.70 20.81
C LEU A 35 -15.84 13.42 19.30
N HIS A 36 -14.86 13.99 18.65
CA HIS A 36 -14.66 13.87 17.22
C HIS A 36 -13.17 13.72 16.91
N PHE A 37 -12.84 12.86 15.96
CA PHE A 37 -11.54 12.91 15.33
C PHE A 37 -11.42 14.18 14.49
N PRO A 38 -10.24 14.83 14.41
CA PRO A 38 -9.98 15.86 13.42
C PRO A 38 -10.31 15.34 12.02
N GLN A 39 -11.10 16.09 11.24
CA GLN A 39 -11.60 15.57 9.97
C GLN A 39 -12.21 16.64 9.08
N GLY A 40 -12.06 16.48 7.77
CA GLY A 40 -12.72 17.34 6.81
C GLY A 40 -12.87 16.80 5.42
N GLY A 41 -13.51 17.60 4.57
CA GLY A 41 -13.81 17.18 3.20
C GLY A 41 -12.60 17.30 2.27
N VAL A 42 -12.47 16.34 1.35
CA VAL A 42 -11.48 16.40 0.28
C VAL A 42 -11.97 17.32 -0.82
N GLY A 43 -11.18 18.33 -1.16
CA GLY A 43 -11.45 19.27 -2.24
C GLY A 43 -11.35 18.63 -3.64
N HIS A 44 -11.92 19.29 -4.66
CA HIS A 44 -11.99 18.73 -6.02
C HIS A 44 -10.60 18.45 -6.66
N LYS A 45 -9.60 19.28 -6.33
CA LYS A 45 -8.23 19.16 -6.87
C LYS A 45 -7.22 18.74 -5.81
N GLU A 46 -7.71 18.30 -4.64
CA GLU A 46 -6.91 17.98 -3.48
C GLU A 46 -6.71 16.47 -3.38
N THR A 47 -5.50 16.03 -3.03
CA THR A 47 -5.26 14.64 -2.63
C THR A 47 -5.80 14.41 -1.23
N PHE A 48 -5.99 13.15 -0.85
CA PHE A 48 -6.43 12.82 0.51
C PHE A 48 -5.40 13.25 1.57
N GLU A 49 -4.11 13.15 1.27
CA GLU A 49 -3.06 13.59 2.19
C GLU A 49 -2.98 15.11 2.29
N GLN A 50 -3.16 15.84 1.19
CA GLN A 50 -3.26 17.31 1.25
C GLN A 50 -4.45 17.75 2.10
N ALA A 51 -5.62 17.10 1.93
CA ALA A 51 -6.79 17.36 2.76
C ALA A 51 -6.52 17.05 4.24
N LEU A 52 -5.86 15.92 4.53
CA LEU A 52 -5.48 15.53 5.89
C LEU A 52 -4.64 16.62 6.57
N TRP A 53 -3.55 17.03 5.90
CA TRP A 53 -2.65 18.03 6.47
C TRP A 53 -3.30 19.40 6.62
N ARG A 54 -4.13 19.82 5.67
CA ARG A 54 -4.88 21.08 5.77
C ARG A 54 -5.85 21.04 6.96
N GLU A 55 -6.66 19.99 7.10
CA GLU A 55 -7.63 19.86 8.20
C GLU A 55 -6.93 19.77 9.56
N LEU A 56 -5.80 19.04 9.67
CA LEU A 56 -5.00 18.99 10.89
C LEU A 56 -4.50 20.38 11.30
N VAL A 57 -3.96 21.15 10.36
CA VAL A 57 -3.51 22.52 10.62
C VAL A 57 -4.67 23.41 11.04
N GLU A 58 -5.81 23.33 10.34
CA GLU A 58 -7.00 24.16 10.62
C GLU A 58 -7.64 23.83 11.96
N GLU A 59 -7.71 22.56 12.34
CA GLU A 59 -8.43 22.12 13.53
C GLU A 59 -7.55 21.95 14.78
N THR A 60 -6.25 21.69 14.62
CA THR A 60 -5.36 21.33 15.75
C THR A 60 -4.01 22.05 15.75
N GLY A 61 -3.67 22.81 14.72
CA GLY A 61 -2.35 23.42 14.56
C GLY A 61 -1.21 22.45 14.24
N LEU A 62 -1.48 21.14 14.16
CA LEU A 62 -0.45 20.12 13.91
C LEU A 62 -0.10 20.00 12.43
N THR A 63 1.18 19.78 12.15
CA THR A 63 1.75 19.69 10.80
C THR A 63 2.52 18.38 10.60
N SER A 64 3.00 18.14 9.39
CA SER A 64 3.90 17.02 9.07
C SER A 64 5.25 17.05 9.80
N GLN A 65 5.62 18.16 10.44
CA GLN A 65 6.81 18.24 11.31
C GLN A 65 6.56 17.59 12.68
N HIS A 66 5.31 17.61 13.13
CA HIS A 66 4.90 17.07 14.43
C HIS A 66 4.44 15.60 14.34
N LEU A 67 4.05 15.16 13.16
CA LEU A 67 3.33 13.89 12.96
C LEU A 67 3.90 13.07 11.81
N GLN A 68 3.93 11.76 12.02
CA GLN A 68 4.24 10.76 10.98
C GLN A 68 3.01 9.92 10.69
N ILE A 69 2.66 9.75 9.41
CA ILE A 69 1.62 8.80 9.00
C ILE A 69 2.16 7.37 9.20
N VAL A 70 1.42 6.58 9.97
CA VAL A 70 1.74 5.18 10.27
C VAL A 70 0.94 4.24 9.38
N ALA A 71 -0.38 4.50 9.26
CA ALA A 71 -1.28 3.66 8.48
C ALA A 71 -2.45 4.48 7.95
N ARG A 72 -3.19 3.90 6.99
CA ARG A 72 -4.46 4.46 6.52
C ARG A 72 -5.46 3.34 6.27
N VAL A 73 -6.74 3.66 6.48
CA VAL A 73 -7.88 2.79 6.16
C VAL A 73 -8.91 3.62 5.41
N GLY A 74 -9.32 3.16 4.24
CA GLY A 74 -10.29 3.87 3.41
C GLY A 74 -11.64 3.15 3.30
N GLY A 75 -12.65 3.87 2.80
CA GLY A 75 -13.95 3.29 2.47
C GLY A 75 -14.92 3.14 3.62
N LEU A 76 -14.64 3.73 4.76
CA LEU A 76 -15.55 3.71 5.90
C LEU A 76 -16.69 4.72 5.67
N CYS A 77 -17.93 4.24 5.67
CA CYS A 77 -19.08 5.02 5.26
C CYS A 77 -20.09 5.19 6.40
N TYR A 78 -20.65 6.39 6.52
CA TYR A 78 -21.85 6.60 7.29
C TYR A 78 -22.87 7.45 6.53
N HIS A 79 -24.15 7.25 6.83
CA HIS A 79 -25.28 7.98 6.23
C HIS A 79 -25.68 9.21 7.03
N TYR A 80 -26.07 10.26 6.35
CA TYR A 80 -26.69 11.41 7.01
C TYR A 80 -28.12 11.07 7.45
N ARG A 81 -28.38 11.12 8.75
CA ARG A 81 -29.72 10.86 9.31
C ARG A 81 -30.64 12.07 9.31
N LYS A 82 -30.09 13.28 9.30
CA LYS A 82 -30.87 14.53 9.33
C LYS A 82 -30.91 15.18 7.95
N LYS A 83 -32.10 15.68 7.55
CA LYS A 83 -32.24 16.52 6.37
C LYS A 83 -31.61 17.91 6.62
N ASN A 84 -30.42 18.13 6.08
CA ASN A 84 -29.69 19.39 6.12
C ASN A 84 -29.17 19.74 4.71
N LYS A 85 -28.48 20.89 4.55
CA LYS A 85 -27.92 21.28 3.26
C LYS A 85 -27.03 20.20 2.63
N LYS A 86 -26.19 19.50 3.46
CA LYS A 86 -25.29 18.44 2.99
C LYS A 86 -26.05 17.19 2.54
N SER A 87 -27.10 16.78 3.25
CA SER A 87 -27.93 15.61 2.92
C SER A 87 -28.82 15.81 1.69
N LYS A 88 -29.00 17.05 1.22
CA LYS A 88 -29.66 17.32 -0.06
C LYS A 88 -28.79 16.90 -1.25
N ILE A 89 -27.47 16.96 -1.10
CA ILE A 89 -26.48 16.70 -2.17
C ILE A 89 -25.91 15.29 -2.03
N TRP A 90 -25.58 14.85 -0.81
CA TRP A 90 -24.84 13.63 -0.52
C TRP A 90 -25.65 12.62 0.30
N ALA A 91 -25.45 11.33 0.07
CA ALA A 91 -26.04 10.27 0.89
C ALA A 91 -25.44 10.22 2.31
N GLY A 92 -24.17 10.55 2.43
CA GLY A 92 -23.39 10.48 3.65
C GLY A 92 -21.95 10.92 3.43
N GLN A 93 -21.04 10.39 4.23
CA GLN A 93 -19.60 10.55 3.99
C GLN A 93 -18.93 9.19 3.82
N GLN A 94 -18.00 9.13 2.89
CA GLN A 94 -17.02 8.07 2.78
C GLN A 94 -15.70 8.61 3.31
N GLN A 95 -15.21 8.01 4.39
CA GLN A 95 -14.06 8.49 5.13
C GLN A 95 -12.84 7.62 4.90
N THR A 96 -11.68 8.27 4.78
CA THR A 96 -10.37 7.64 4.88
C THR A 96 -9.73 8.11 6.18
N TYR A 97 -9.48 7.17 7.08
CA TYR A 97 -8.82 7.41 8.35
C TYR A 97 -7.31 7.23 8.21
N TYR A 98 -6.57 8.15 8.79
CA TYR A 98 -5.12 8.06 8.92
C TYR A 98 -4.75 7.91 10.38
N LEU A 99 -3.95 6.89 10.69
CA LEU A 99 -3.27 6.76 11.95
C LEU A 99 -1.96 7.55 11.88
N LEU A 100 -1.79 8.51 12.78
CA LEU A 100 -0.60 9.35 12.86
C LEU A 100 0.02 9.24 14.25
N ARG A 101 1.35 9.23 14.31
CA ARG A 101 2.11 9.21 15.54
C ARG A 101 2.83 10.52 15.73
N CYS A 102 2.81 11.07 16.94
CA CYS A 102 3.65 12.22 17.31
C CYS A 102 5.13 11.86 17.19
N THR A 103 5.92 12.75 16.58
CA THR A 103 7.38 12.59 16.43
C THR A 103 8.15 13.10 17.64
N GLN A 104 7.49 13.85 18.52
CA GLN A 104 8.05 14.47 19.74
C GLN A 104 7.13 14.18 20.93
N ALA A 105 7.68 14.15 22.14
CA ALA A 105 6.93 13.84 23.35
C ALA A 105 5.90 14.91 23.72
N ASP A 106 6.24 16.19 23.58
CA ASP A 106 5.39 17.31 24.04
C ASP A 106 4.80 18.08 22.86
N VAL A 107 4.00 17.41 22.02
CA VAL A 107 3.31 18.07 20.91
C VAL A 107 2.10 18.81 21.45
N ALA A 108 2.15 20.14 21.44
CA ALA A 108 1.02 20.99 21.81
C ALA A 108 0.03 21.12 20.64
N ALA A 109 -1.17 20.57 20.82
CA ALA A 109 -2.28 20.82 19.92
C ALA A 109 -3.04 22.09 20.37
N ASP A 110 -3.42 22.93 19.41
CA ASP A 110 -4.01 24.24 19.69
C ASP A 110 -5.31 24.44 18.89
N VAL A 111 -6.34 24.90 19.55
CA VAL A 111 -7.65 25.22 18.95
C VAL A 111 -7.83 26.68 18.55
N THR A 112 -6.85 27.55 18.78
CA THR A 112 -7.01 29.01 18.56
C THR A 112 -7.36 29.34 17.10
N ARG A 113 -7.03 28.47 16.17
CA ARG A 113 -7.39 28.59 14.74
C ARG A 113 -8.58 27.76 14.32
N SER A 114 -9.10 26.89 15.21
CA SER A 114 -10.18 25.98 14.86
C SER A 114 -11.52 26.70 14.82
N ALA A 115 -12.19 26.59 13.68
CA ALA A 115 -13.59 27.00 13.54
C ALA A 115 -14.57 25.89 13.98
N GLU A 116 -14.09 24.65 14.17
CA GLU A 116 -14.94 23.48 14.45
C GLU A 116 -14.85 22.99 15.89
N PHE A 117 -13.69 23.15 16.59
CA PHE A 117 -13.50 22.68 17.96
C PHE A 117 -13.38 23.84 18.95
N SER A 118 -14.01 23.67 20.10
CA SER A 118 -13.86 24.56 21.25
C SER A 118 -12.76 24.12 22.22
N SER A 119 -12.42 22.84 22.20
CA SER A 119 -11.32 22.25 22.98
C SER A 119 -10.83 20.97 22.35
N LEU A 120 -9.57 20.63 22.63
CA LEU A 120 -8.93 19.36 22.33
C LEU A 120 -8.61 18.63 23.63
N GLU A 121 -8.71 17.32 23.60
CA GLU A 121 -8.36 16.45 24.72
C GLU A 121 -7.60 15.22 24.26
N TRP A 122 -6.62 14.79 25.05
CA TRP A 122 -5.87 13.56 24.85
C TRP A 122 -6.51 12.46 25.67
N VAL A 123 -7.09 11.45 25.03
CA VAL A 123 -7.80 10.34 25.68
C VAL A 123 -6.97 9.07 25.55
N PRO A 124 -6.65 8.37 26.66
CA PRO A 124 -5.96 7.08 26.56
C PRO A 124 -6.72 6.13 25.64
N PHE A 125 -6.01 5.46 24.71
CA PHE A 125 -6.68 4.61 23.72
C PHE A 125 -7.51 3.49 24.37
N ARG A 126 -7.13 3.03 25.57
CA ARG A 126 -7.83 1.99 26.33
C ARG A 126 -9.18 2.46 26.90
N GLU A 127 -9.38 3.75 27.02
CA GLU A 127 -10.63 4.38 27.48
C GLU A 127 -11.57 4.72 26.31
N LEU A 128 -11.06 4.64 25.08
CA LEU A 128 -11.87 4.94 23.90
C LEU A 128 -13.00 3.92 23.75
N SER A 129 -14.21 4.47 23.52
CA SER A 129 -15.40 3.67 23.27
C SER A 129 -16.27 4.32 22.18
N PRO A 130 -17.00 3.53 21.38
CA PRO A 130 -17.88 4.06 20.34
C PRO A 130 -18.94 5.02 20.87
N GLU A 131 -19.32 4.91 22.16
CA GLU A 131 -20.30 5.78 22.82
C GLU A 131 -19.83 7.22 22.97
N MET A 132 -18.52 7.47 22.96
CA MET A 132 -17.94 8.81 22.96
C MET A 132 -18.27 9.59 21.70
N PHE A 133 -18.65 8.90 20.62
CA PHE A 133 -18.95 9.50 19.33
C PHE A 133 -20.46 9.64 19.12
N VAL A 134 -20.85 10.57 18.23
CA VAL A 134 -22.27 10.76 17.89
C VAL A 134 -22.85 9.49 17.27
N SER A 135 -24.10 9.18 17.58
CA SER A 135 -24.75 7.90 17.29
C SER A 135 -24.63 7.42 15.83
N PHE A 136 -24.67 8.32 14.86
CA PHE A 136 -24.57 7.96 13.44
C PHE A 136 -23.12 7.68 12.96
N LYS A 137 -22.13 7.92 13.80
CA LYS A 137 -20.72 7.62 13.54
C LYS A 137 -20.19 6.45 14.37
N ARG A 138 -20.98 5.87 15.26
CA ARG A 138 -20.52 4.82 16.18
C ARG A 138 -20.02 3.59 15.49
N GLU A 139 -20.72 3.11 14.47
CA GLU A 139 -20.31 1.95 13.69
C GLU A 139 -18.94 2.16 13.04
N VAL A 140 -18.73 3.34 12.46
CA VAL A 140 -17.42 3.68 11.87
C VAL A 140 -16.34 3.86 12.95
N ALA A 141 -16.68 4.49 14.09
CA ALA A 141 -15.75 4.64 15.19
C ALA A 141 -15.32 3.27 15.75
N GLU A 142 -16.27 2.35 15.93
CA GLU A 142 -15.99 0.98 16.35
C GLU A 142 -15.04 0.27 15.38
N GLU A 143 -15.33 0.33 14.07
CA GLU A 143 -14.45 -0.25 13.04
C GLU A 143 -13.03 0.35 13.07
N VAL A 144 -12.91 1.67 13.25
CA VAL A 144 -11.62 2.38 13.38
C VAL A 144 -10.86 1.95 14.64
N LEU A 145 -11.56 1.85 15.76
CA LEU A 145 -10.94 1.44 17.02
C LEU A 145 -10.47 -0.02 16.98
N GLU A 146 -11.26 -0.92 16.40
CA GLU A 146 -10.86 -2.31 16.20
C GLU A 146 -9.67 -2.46 15.26
N LEU A 147 -9.60 -1.63 14.22
CA LEU A 147 -8.52 -1.67 13.23
C LEU A 147 -7.22 -1.09 13.77
N PHE A 148 -7.26 0.00 14.51
CA PHE A 148 -6.05 0.66 14.99
C PHE A 148 -5.64 0.30 16.42
N PHE A 149 -6.59 -0.14 17.26
CA PHE A 149 -6.38 -0.45 18.67
C PHE A 149 -7.03 -1.78 19.06
N PRO A 150 -6.69 -2.91 18.41
CA PRO A 150 -7.31 -4.19 18.72
C PRO A 150 -6.98 -4.60 20.17
N ARG A 151 -8.01 -4.90 20.96
CA ARG A 151 -7.90 -5.21 22.40
C ARG A 151 -6.97 -6.39 22.74
N ARG A 152 -6.68 -7.26 21.77
CA ARG A 152 -5.86 -8.47 21.96
C ARG A 152 -4.38 -8.25 21.69
N VAL A 153 -3.99 -7.03 21.27
CA VAL A 153 -2.63 -6.70 20.90
C VAL A 153 -1.96 -5.95 22.05
N GLU A 154 -0.88 -6.51 22.59
CA GLU A 154 -0.11 -5.90 23.68
C GLU A 154 0.86 -4.84 23.14
N ASP A 155 1.55 -5.13 22.04
CA ASP A 155 2.48 -4.20 21.37
C ASP A 155 1.81 -3.58 20.15
N LEU A 156 1.18 -2.41 20.37
CA LEU A 156 0.55 -1.64 19.32
C LEU A 156 1.56 -1.09 18.30
N ALA A 157 2.77 -0.78 18.71
CA ALA A 157 3.77 -0.22 17.80
C ALA A 157 4.21 -1.25 16.76
N ALA A 158 4.45 -2.49 17.19
CA ALA A 158 4.74 -3.61 16.29
C ALA A 158 3.53 -3.96 15.42
N TYR A 159 2.32 -3.92 15.98
CA TYR A 159 1.09 -4.14 15.22
C TYR A 159 0.88 -3.07 14.14
N TRP A 160 1.10 -1.79 14.45
CA TRP A 160 0.93 -0.73 13.46
C TRP A 160 1.91 -0.82 12.30
N GLN A 161 3.10 -1.37 12.51
CA GLN A 161 4.03 -1.65 11.40
C GLN A 161 3.40 -2.62 10.38
N GLN A 162 2.57 -3.56 10.85
CA GLN A 162 1.88 -4.52 9.98
C GLN A 162 0.68 -3.90 9.21
N LEU A 163 0.25 -2.69 9.58
CA LEU A 163 -0.81 -1.97 8.85
C LEU A 163 -0.29 -1.18 7.63
N ASN A 164 1.02 -1.19 7.37
CA ASN A 164 1.55 -0.60 6.14
C ASN A 164 1.44 -1.58 4.95
N VAL A 165 1.51 -1.04 3.73
CA VAL A 165 1.36 -1.82 2.50
C VAL A 165 2.40 -2.92 2.38
N ALA A 166 3.66 -2.62 2.71
CA ALA A 166 4.74 -3.60 2.59
C ALA A 166 4.50 -4.80 3.52
N SER A 167 4.39 -4.55 4.83
CA SER A 167 4.22 -5.63 5.81
C SER A 167 2.95 -6.46 5.59
N ARG A 168 1.86 -5.83 5.08
CA ARG A 168 0.60 -6.55 4.83
C ARG A 168 0.70 -7.58 3.70
N TYR A 169 1.49 -7.29 2.69
CA TYR A 169 1.60 -8.15 1.50
C TYR A 169 2.90 -8.93 1.45
N GLU A 170 3.76 -8.80 2.46
CA GLU A 170 5.02 -9.51 2.54
C GLU A 170 4.81 -11.02 2.75
N PHE A 171 5.52 -11.80 1.96
CA PHE A 171 5.49 -13.26 1.98
C PHE A 171 6.91 -13.79 2.18
N GLY A 172 7.15 -14.33 3.36
CA GLY A 172 8.41 -14.97 3.73
C GLY A 172 8.40 -16.49 3.50
N PRO A 173 9.51 -17.18 3.83
CA PRO A 173 9.66 -18.63 3.64
C PRO A 173 8.60 -19.46 4.37
N ASP A 174 8.13 -19.00 5.53
CA ASP A 174 7.15 -19.69 6.38
C ASP A 174 5.71 -19.22 6.13
N SER A 175 5.48 -18.34 5.14
CA SER A 175 4.16 -17.82 4.82
C SER A 175 3.35 -18.83 4.02
N ALA A 176 2.02 -18.81 4.19
CA ALA A 176 1.09 -19.59 3.38
C ALA A 176 0.31 -18.66 2.43
N LEU A 177 0.18 -19.02 1.15
CA LEU A 177 -0.52 -18.21 0.16
C LEU A 177 -2.02 -18.05 0.50
N ALA A 178 -2.59 -19.02 1.20
CA ALA A 178 -3.96 -18.97 1.70
C ALA A 178 -4.23 -17.83 2.69
N ALA A 179 -3.19 -17.26 3.33
CA ALA A 179 -3.32 -16.07 4.18
C ALA A 179 -3.59 -14.79 3.38
N PHE A 180 -3.39 -14.82 2.06
CA PHE A 180 -3.57 -13.68 1.16
C PHE A 180 -4.75 -13.92 0.23
N SER A 181 -5.65 -12.95 0.14
CA SER A 181 -6.82 -13.05 -0.73
C SER A 181 -6.60 -12.34 -2.06
N ALA A 182 -6.84 -13.04 -3.16
CA ALA A 182 -6.85 -12.42 -4.49
C ALA A 182 -8.02 -11.42 -4.67
N GLN A 183 -9.06 -11.54 -3.84
CA GLN A 183 -10.27 -10.69 -3.79
C GLN A 183 -10.29 -9.77 -2.57
N GLU A 184 -9.15 -9.42 -2.04
CA GLU A 184 -9.08 -8.62 -0.83
C GLU A 184 -9.92 -7.35 -0.92
N ARG A 185 -10.71 -7.08 0.13
CA ARG A 185 -11.33 -5.78 0.35
C ARG A 185 -10.20 -4.74 0.37
N SER A 186 -10.35 -3.68 -0.43
CA SER A 186 -9.37 -2.61 -0.42
C SER A 186 -9.34 -1.93 0.95
N LEU A 187 -8.36 -2.28 1.78
CA LEU A 187 -8.23 -1.74 3.12
C LEU A 187 -7.74 -0.29 3.10
N PHE A 188 -6.79 0.01 2.20
CA PHE A 188 -6.10 1.30 2.19
C PHE A 188 -6.82 2.38 1.36
N LEU A 189 -7.73 2.01 0.48
CA LEU A 189 -8.43 2.92 -0.42
C LEU A 189 -9.95 2.71 -0.35
N GLY A 190 -10.70 3.79 -0.31
CA GLY A 190 -12.16 3.74 -0.27
C GLY A 190 -12.83 3.33 -1.58
N GLY A 191 -12.08 3.30 -2.70
CA GLY A 191 -12.60 2.89 -3.99
C GLY A 191 -11.80 3.42 -5.17
N LYS A 192 -12.31 3.17 -6.37
CA LYS A 192 -11.65 3.55 -7.62
C LYS A 192 -11.45 5.06 -7.76
N GLU A 193 -12.39 5.85 -7.27
CA GLU A 193 -12.34 7.33 -7.34
C GLU A 193 -11.21 7.92 -6.47
N GLU A 194 -10.91 7.27 -5.35
CA GLU A 194 -9.76 7.62 -4.51
C GLU A 194 -8.44 7.13 -5.10
N ALA A 195 -8.45 5.96 -5.73
CA ALA A 195 -7.25 5.32 -6.23
C ALA A 195 -6.52 6.13 -7.31
N ARG A 196 -7.26 6.80 -8.18
CA ARG A 196 -6.67 7.57 -9.28
C ARG A 196 -5.80 8.73 -8.80
N PRO A 197 -6.28 9.66 -7.95
CA PRO A 197 -5.42 10.72 -7.42
C PRO A 197 -4.31 10.19 -6.52
N ALA A 198 -4.57 9.15 -5.73
CA ALA A 198 -3.56 8.53 -4.89
C ALA A 198 -2.42 7.89 -5.69
N LEU A 199 -2.74 7.23 -6.81
CA LEU A 199 -1.72 6.67 -7.71
C LEU A 199 -0.92 7.78 -8.41
N GLU A 200 -1.57 8.87 -8.81
CA GLU A 200 -0.87 10.00 -9.42
C GLU A 200 0.12 10.67 -8.45
N ASP A 201 -0.22 10.71 -7.18
CA ASP A 201 0.69 11.22 -6.15
C ASP A 201 1.92 10.31 -5.98
N LEU A 202 1.73 8.99 -5.93
CA LEU A 202 2.84 8.02 -5.93
C LEU A 202 3.75 8.19 -7.15
N ARG A 203 3.18 8.38 -8.32
CA ARG A 203 3.93 8.64 -9.56
C ARG A 203 4.76 9.91 -9.49
N LYS A 204 4.22 10.98 -8.87
CA LYS A 204 4.99 12.23 -8.64
C LYS A 204 6.17 11.99 -7.69
N ARG A 205 5.97 11.21 -6.64
CA ARG A 205 7.03 10.84 -5.69
C ARG A 205 8.13 10.03 -6.38
N ILE A 206 7.77 9.02 -7.15
CA ILE A 206 8.72 8.23 -7.96
C ILE A 206 9.51 9.15 -8.88
N ARG A 207 8.82 10.00 -9.67
CA ARG A 207 9.49 10.96 -10.59
C ARG A 207 10.39 11.95 -9.86
N ALA A 208 10.02 12.37 -8.65
CA ALA A 208 10.86 13.29 -7.86
C ALA A 208 12.16 12.62 -7.38
N ALA A 209 12.09 11.38 -6.94
CA ALA A 209 13.28 10.61 -6.56
C ALA A 209 14.18 10.35 -7.79
N GLN A 210 13.59 9.99 -8.92
CA GLN A 210 14.32 9.76 -10.18
C GLN A 210 15.10 10.99 -10.65
N ARG A 211 14.51 12.19 -10.58
CA ARG A 211 15.24 13.43 -10.91
C ARG A 211 16.46 13.67 -10.03
N LYS A 212 16.46 13.20 -8.78
CA LYS A 212 17.65 13.26 -7.93
C LYS A 212 18.74 12.33 -8.43
N TRP A 213 18.39 11.16 -8.97
CA TRP A 213 19.37 10.22 -9.52
C TRP A 213 20.16 10.75 -10.71
N GLU A 214 19.53 11.62 -11.54
CA GLU A 214 20.20 12.25 -12.68
C GLU A 214 21.43 13.09 -12.26
N SER A 215 21.42 13.59 -11.02
CA SER A 215 22.50 14.39 -10.45
C SER A 215 23.49 13.57 -9.61
N MET A 216 23.27 12.26 -9.43
CA MET A 216 24.12 11.41 -8.59
C MET A 216 25.29 10.82 -9.40
N PRO A 217 26.52 10.84 -8.87
CA PRO A 217 27.67 10.16 -9.52
C PRO A 217 27.43 8.66 -9.72
N THR A 218 26.74 8.03 -8.78
CA THR A 218 26.40 6.61 -8.80
C THR A 218 24.91 6.46 -8.47
N PRO A 219 24.04 6.46 -9.49
CA PRO A 219 22.62 6.28 -9.25
C PRO A 219 22.31 4.89 -8.69
N PRO A 220 21.28 4.75 -7.86
CA PRO A 220 20.89 3.45 -7.31
C PRO A 220 20.45 2.49 -8.40
N ARG A 221 20.69 1.19 -8.19
CA ARG A 221 20.23 0.12 -9.06
C ARG A 221 19.02 -0.56 -8.44
N ILE A 222 17.99 -0.76 -9.23
CA ILE A 222 16.75 -1.41 -8.78
C ILE A 222 16.39 -2.54 -9.72
N LEU A 223 16.11 -3.70 -9.15
CA LEU A 223 15.57 -4.87 -9.84
C LEU A 223 14.14 -5.12 -9.34
N VAL A 224 13.18 -5.09 -10.23
CA VAL A 224 11.79 -5.49 -9.93
C VAL A 224 11.46 -6.78 -10.66
N LEU A 225 11.12 -7.80 -9.91
CA LEU A 225 10.65 -9.09 -10.41
C LEU A 225 9.14 -9.13 -10.26
N ILE A 226 8.42 -9.41 -11.34
CA ILE A 226 6.96 -9.51 -11.29
C ILE A 226 6.49 -10.76 -12.03
N THR A 227 5.66 -11.57 -11.37
CA THR A 227 5.11 -12.80 -11.93
C THR A 227 3.66 -13.02 -11.51
N ASP A 228 2.93 -13.78 -12.30
CA ASP A 228 1.61 -14.34 -11.97
C ASP A 228 1.66 -15.86 -11.86
N GLY A 229 2.86 -16.44 -11.81
CA GLY A 229 3.07 -17.89 -11.67
C GLY A 229 2.99 -18.68 -12.97
N GLU A 230 2.84 -18.01 -14.13
CA GLU A 230 2.69 -18.67 -15.42
C GLU A 230 4.01 -18.94 -16.13
N PRO A 231 4.09 -20.03 -16.92
CA PRO A 231 5.32 -20.38 -17.63
C PRO A 231 5.65 -19.46 -18.81
N VAL A 232 4.69 -18.71 -19.33
CA VAL A 232 4.91 -17.78 -20.45
C VAL A 232 4.80 -16.32 -19.96
N PRO A 233 5.79 -15.46 -20.26
CA PRO A 233 5.75 -14.06 -19.85
C PRO A 233 4.51 -13.35 -20.42
N GLY A 234 3.52 -13.10 -19.59
CA GLY A 234 2.33 -12.36 -20.00
C GLY A 234 2.63 -10.88 -20.14
N LYS A 235 2.20 -10.24 -21.23
CA LYS A 235 2.12 -8.77 -21.36
C LYS A 235 1.44 -8.12 -20.15
N ARG A 236 0.69 -8.88 -19.37
CA ARG A 236 -0.06 -8.45 -18.19
C ARG A 236 0.84 -7.95 -17.07
N SER A 237 1.86 -8.73 -16.66
CA SER A 237 2.74 -8.37 -15.55
C SER A 237 3.51 -7.08 -15.82
N ILE A 238 4.04 -6.94 -17.03
CA ILE A 238 4.76 -5.73 -17.48
C ILE A 238 3.82 -4.53 -17.57
N ASN A 239 2.60 -4.72 -18.11
CA ASN A 239 1.63 -3.65 -18.21
C ASN A 239 1.17 -3.18 -16.82
N CYS A 240 1.07 -4.07 -15.81
CA CYS A 240 0.77 -3.67 -14.45
C CYS A 240 1.84 -2.73 -13.90
N LEU A 241 3.12 -3.07 -14.08
CA LEU A 241 4.23 -2.25 -13.63
C LEU A 241 4.28 -0.89 -14.32
N ARG A 242 4.11 -0.87 -15.66
CA ARG A 242 4.02 0.38 -16.44
C ARG A 242 2.88 1.25 -15.97
N HIS A 243 1.70 0.68 -15.73
CA HIS A 243 0.54 1.41 -15.24
C HIS A 243 0.73 1.97 -13.84
N ALA A 244 1.33 1.19 -12.94
CA ALA A 244 1.55 1.63 -11.57
C ALA A 244 2.56 2.78 -11.48
N ALA A 245 3.66 2.69 -12.22
CA ALA A 245 4.76 3.63 -12.10
C ALA A 245 4.67 4.81 -13.07
N ASP A 246 4.00 4.66 -14.24
CA ASP A 246 3.95 5.65 -15.31
C ASP A 246 5.34 6.24 -15.57
N LEU A 247 6.33 5.35 -15.71
CA LEU A 247 7.73 5.72 -15.81
C LEU A 247 7.99 6.36 -17.17
N PRO A 248 8.48 7.62 -17.22
CA PRO A 248 8.92 8.19 -18.47
C PRO A 248 10.12 7.42 -19.02
N ASP A 249 10.26 7.33 -20.36
CA ASP A 249 11.56 7.01 -20.95
C ASP A 249 12.58 8.03 -20.42
N PRO A 250 13.59 7.67 -19.70
CA PRO A 250 14.66 6.75 -20.01
C PRO A 250 14.81 5.57 -19.05
N PHE A 251 13.86 5.36 -18.19
CA PHE A 251 13.87 4.14 -17.39
C PHE A 251 13.58 3.00 -18.34
N HIS A 252 14.64 2.43 -18.86
CA HIS A 252 14.57 1.22 -19.63
C HIS A 252 14.03 0.13 -18.73
N ILE A 253 12.69 -0.04 -18.75
CA ILE A 253 12.11 -1.32 -18.38
C ILE A 253 12.66 -2.29 -19.39
N ARG A 254 13.87 -2.76 -19.18
CA ARG A 254 14.35 -3.94 -19.86
C ARG A 254 13.58 -5.09 -19.28
N VAL A 255 12.62 -5.54 -20.05
CA VAL A 255 12.14 -6.89 -19.86
C VAL A 255 13.34 -7.77 -20.17
N LEU A 256 14.05 -8.22 -19.16
CA LEU A 256 14.93 -9.34 -19.30
C LEU A 256 14.02 -10.53 -19.59
N HIS A 257 13.75 -10.73 -20.87
CA HIS A 257 13.39 -12.05 -21.35
C HIS A 257 14.71 -12.79 -21.48
N PRO A 258 15.10 -13.66 -20.56
CA PRO A 258 16.21 -14.56 -20.84
C PRO A 258 15.84 -15.52 -21.96
N PHE A 259 14.60 -15.54 -22.50
CA PHE A 259 14.14 -16.60 -23.36
C PHE A 259 13.29 -16.16 -24.52
N VAL A 260 13.83 -16.40 -25.67
CA VAL A 260 13.19 -16.24 -26.97
C VAL A 260 12.68 -17.60 -27.51
N ASP A 261 13.06 -18.71 -26.88
CA ASP A 261 12.73 -20.04 -27.39
C ASP A 261 12.11 -20.92 -26.29
N PRO A 262 10.86 -21.42 -26.47
CA PRO A 262 10.22 -22.37 -25.55
C PRO A 262 11.00 -23.68 -25.34
N GLY A 263 11.99 -23.96 -26.17
CA GLY A 263 12.88 -25.12 -26.05
C GLY A 263 14.17 -24.86 -25.27
N SER A 264 14.51 -23.58 -24.95
CA SER A 264 15.77 -23.21 -24.28
C SER A 264 15.54 -22.77 -22.83
N TYR A 265 14.80 -23.55 -22.05
CA TYR A 265 14.72 -23.33 -20.61
C TYR A 265 16.12 -23.50 -19.99
N GLN A 266 16.77 -22.39 -19.65
CA GLN A 266 17.91 -22.50 -18.74
C GLN A 266 17.36 -22.92 -17.38
N ALA A 267 17.87 -24.00 -16.86
CA ALA A 267 17.56 -24.42 -15.52
C ALA A 267 18.00 -23.34 -14.53
N ALA A 268 17.35 -23.25 -13.36
CA ALA A 268 17.69 -22.28 -12.31
C ALA A 268 19.16 -22.32 -11.90
N ASP A 269 19.80 -23.46 -12.09
CA ASP A 269 21.22 -23.73 -11.85
C ASP A 269 22.19 -22.97 -12.80
N LYS A 270 21.69 -22.30 -13.84
CA LYS A 270 22.49 -21.55 -14.82
C LYS A 270 22.28 -20.01 -14.70
N ILE A 271 21.45 -19.53 -13.80
CA ILE A 271 21.25 -18.09 -13.60
C ILE A 271 22.41 -17.55 -12.76
N SER A 272 23.07 -16.52 -13.26
CA SER A 272 24.11 -15.79 -12.53
C SER A 272 23.64 -14.40 -12.11
N ALA A 273 24.31 -13.81 -11.11
CA ALA A 273 24.06 -12.42 -10.74
C ALA A 273 24.29 -11.45 -11.91
N ALA A 274 25.22 -11.78 -12.82
CA ALA A 274 25.48 -10.96 -14.01
C ALA A 274 24.27 -10.91 -14.96
N ASP A 275 23.48 -11.99 -15.04
CA ASP A 275 22.28 -12.05 -15.85
C ASP A 275 21.13 -11.19 -15.27
N LEU A 276 21.12 -11.01 -13.96
CA LEU A 276 20.12 -10.24 -13.23
C LEU A 276 20.57 -8.80 -12.94
N LEU A 277 21.87 -8.49 -13.07
CA LEU A 277 22.41 -7.20 -12.70
C LEU A 277 21.92 -6.10 -13.64
N PRO A 278 21.24 -5.06 -13.12
CA PRO A 278 20.87 -3.90 -13.91
C PRO A 278 22.10 -3.21 -14.52
N PRO A 279 22.05 -2.74 -15.77
CA PRO A 279 23.10 -1.88 -16.32
C PRO A 279 23.35 -0.68 -15.41
N ALA A 280 24.57 -0.14 -15.38
CA ALA A 280 24.93 0.98 -14.52
C ALA A 280 24.08 2.25 -14.77
N SER A 281 23.51 2.37 -15.97
CA SER A 281 22.64 3.49 -16.37
C SER A 281 21.14 3.19 -16.28
N ALA A 282 20.74 1.98 -15.87
CA ALA A 282 19.33 1.56 -15.83
C ALA A 282 18.92 1.22 -14.42
N CYS A 283 17.84 1.78 -14.00
CA CYS A 283 17.38 1.71 -12.62
C CYS A 283 16.28 0.71 -12.37
N LEU A 284 15.60 0.22 -13.41
CA LEU A 284 14.48 -0.70 -13.23
C LEU A 284 14.54 -1.82 -14.26
N LEU A 285 14.64 -3.04 -13.77
CA LEU A 285 14.59 -4.25 -14.59
C LEU A 285 13.42 -5.11 -14.11
N THR A 286 12.71 -5.71 -15.07
CA THR A 286 11.73 -6.75 -14.77
C THR A 286 12.26 -8.07 -15.32
N ALA A 287 12.60 -9.00 -14.43
CA ALA A 287 12.99 -10.35 -14.80
C ALA A 287 11.87 -11.31 -14.40
N ASP A 288 10.93 -11.47 -15.29
CA ASP A 288 9.75 -12.30 -15.04
C ASP A 288 10.07 -13.81 -15.13
N SER A 289 11.01 -14.18 -15.98
CA SER A 289 11.25 -15.57 -16.37
C SER A 289 12.16 -16.36 -15.43
N ALA A 290 13.09 -15.71 -14.73
CA ALA A 290 14.04 -16.39 -13.85
C ALA A 290 13.35 -17.20 -12.74
N TYR A 291 12.20 -16.76 -12.28
CA TYR A 291 11.44 -17.40 -11.19
C TYR A 291 10.25 -18.25 -11.66
N ARG A 292 9.97 -18.28 -12.97
CA ARG A 292 8.84 -19.02 -13.54
C ARG A 292 9.13 -20.45 -13.91
N THR A 293 10.35 -20.71 -14.29
CA THR A 293 10.73 -21.94 -15.00
C THR A 293 11.20 -23.06 -14.08
N PHE A 294 11.06 -22.87 -12.76
CA PHE A 294 11.44 -23.95 -11.84
C PHE A 294 10.48 -25.12 -11.95
N ARG A 295 11.04 -26.27 -12.26
CA ARG A 295 10.42 -27.51 -11.85
C ARG A 295 10.38 -27.55 -10.33
N ASP A 296 9.37 -28.20 -9.76
CA ASP A 296 9.22 -28.28 -8.29
C ASP A 296 10.44 -28.96 -7.60
N ASP A 297 11.23 -29.72 -8.35
CA ASP A 297 12.44 -30.43 -7.93
C ASP A 297 13.75 -29.68 -8.25
N ALA A 298 13.70 -28.51 -8.92
CA ALA A 298 14.91 -27.77 -9.31
C ALA A 298 15.70 -27.27 -8.10
N ASP A 299 17.04 -27.25 -8.23
CA ASP A 299 17.90 -26.59 -7.25
C ASP A 299 17.76 -25.06 -7.41
N VAL A 300 17.34 -24.37 -6.36
CA VAL A 300 17.18 -22.92 -6.32
C VAL A 300 18.38 -22.20 -5.68
N GLN A 301 19.36 -22.92 -5.16
CA GLN A 301 20.51 -22.32 -4.48
C GLN A 301 21.32 -21.38 -5.37
N PRO A 302 21.58 -21.66 -6.67
CA PRO A 302 22.25 -20.72 -7.55
C PRO A 302 21.51 -19.40 -7.70
N LEU A 303 20.16 -19.42 -7.74
CA LEU A 303 19.34 -18.23 -7.82
C LEU A 303 19.41 -17.41 -6.53
N LEU A 304 19.31 -18.06 -5.38
CA LEU A 304 19.41 -17.39 -4.07
C LEU A 304 20.81 -16.80 -3.86
N ALA A 305 21.86 -17.50 -4.31
CA ALA A 305 23.23 -16.98 -4.31
C ALA A 305 23.37 -15.76 -5.23
N ALA A 306 22.72 -15.77 -6.40
CA ALA A 306 22.71 -14.62 -7.31
C ALA A 306 21.95 -13.42 -6.68
N GLU A 307 20.81 -13.64 -6.03
CA GLU A 307 20.13 -12.59 -5.27
C GLU A 307 21.03 -12.00 -4.17
N GLN A 308 21.71 -12.84 -3.40
CA GLN A 308 22.63 -12.35 -2.36
C GLN A 308 23.74 -11.49 -2.95
N GLN A 309 24.34 -11.90 -4.08
CA GLN A 309 25.34 -11.10 -4.77
C GLN A 309 24.82 -9.76 -5.27
N LEU A 310 23.54 -9.68 -5.68
CA LEU A 310 22.89 -8.41 -6.05
C LEU A 310 22.75 -7.49 -4.82
N LEU A 311 22.33 -8.03 -3.68
CA LEU A 311 22.24 -7.27 -2.43
C LEU A 311 23.62 -6.77 -1.97
N ASP A 312 24.64 -7.61 -2.05
CA ASP A 312 26.03 -7.25 -1.74
C ASP A 312 26.56 -6.16 -2.68
N ALA A 313 26.10 -6.14 -3.94
CA ALA A 313 26.35 -5.10 -4.92
C ALA A 313 25.44 -3.87 -4.78
N ARG A 314 24.69 -3.75 -3.66
CA ARG A 314 23.75 -2.67 -3.35
C ARG A 314 22.67 -2.48 -4.42
N VAL A 315 22.20 -3.55 -5.02
CA VAL A 315 21.00 -3.56 -5.86
C VAL A 315 19.78 -3.73 -4.98
N HIS A 316 18.83 -2.81 -5.08
CA HIS A 316 17.54 -2.91 -4.38
C HIS A 316 16.62 -3.84 -5.16
N VAL A 317 16.17 -4.92 -4.55
CA VAL A 317 15.34 -5.96 -5.20
C VAL A 317 13.92 -5.91 -4.64
N LEU A 318 12.93 -5.92 -5.55
CA LEU A 318 11.50 -6.01 -5.23
C LEU A 318 10.89 -7.18 -5.99
N LYS A 319 10.28 -8.13 -5.29
CA LYS A 319 9.64 -9.31 -5.88
C LYS A 319 8.12 -9.25 -5.70
N LEU A 320 7.38 -9.26 -6.80
CA LEU A 320 5.93 -9.11 -6.84
C LEU A 320 5.28 -10.35 -7.44
N TYR A 321 4.35 -10.95 -6.70
CA TYR A 321 3.49 -12.03 -7.19
C TYR A 321 2.06 -11.52 -7.36
N LEU A 322 1.54 -11.57 -8.57
CA LEU A 322 0.17 -11.19 -8.88
C LEU A 322 -0.78 -12.34 -8.54
N HIS A 323 -1.42 -12.26 -7.39
CA HIS A 323 -2.37 -13.27 -6.94
C HIS A 323 -3.71 -13.11 -7.67
N ILE A 324 -4.02 -14.08 -8.55
CA ILE A 324 -5.22 -14.07 -9.39
C ILE A 324 -6.35 -14.88 -8.75
N THR A 325 -7.60 -14.53 -9.07
CA THR A 325 -8.79 -15.27 -8.64
C THR A 325 -9.03 -16.52 -9.51
N ALA A 326 -9.83 -17.46 -9.01
CA ALA A 326 -10.28 -18.61 -9.80
C ALA A 326 -10.93 -18.19 -11.13
N ALA A 327 -11.82 -17.18 -11.08
CA ALA A 327 -12.47 -16.66 -12.28
C ALA A 327 -11.49 -16.03 -13.29
N GLN A 328 -10.41 -15.42 -12.81
CA GLN A 328 -9.35 -14.92 -13.68
C GLN A 328 -8.54 -16.07 -14.27
N PHE A 329 -8.24 -17.10 -13.47
CA PHE A 329 -7.55 -18.30 -13.91
C PHE A 329 -8.36 -19.04 -15.00
N GLU A 330 -9.64 -19.30 -14.78
CA GLU A 330 -10.53 -19.94 -15.77
C GLU A 330 -10.61 -19.17 -17.10
N LYS A 331 -10.64 -17.84 -17.01
CA LYS A 331 -10.61 -17.01 -18.22
C LYS A 331 -9.29 -17.11 -18.98
N MET A 332 -8.17 -17.34 -18.28
CA MET A 332 -6.86 -17.50 -18.89
C MET A 332 -6.64 -18.92 -19.44
N TYR A 333 -7.24 -19.90 -18.79
CA TYR A 333 -7.13 -21.34 -19.11
C TYR A 333 -8.51 -21.98 -19.24
N PRO A 334 -9.24 -21.68 -20.30
CA PRO A 334 -10.62 -22.18 -20.48
C PRO A 334 -10.70 -23.70 -20.59
N GLU A 335 -9.60 -24.36 -20.97
CA GLU A 335 -9.49 -25.82 -21.03
C GLU A 335 -9.16 -26.48 -19.68
N ALA A 336 -8.80 -25.69 -18.67
CA ALA A 336 -8.48 -26.21 -17.34
C ALA A 336 -9.77 -26.65 -16.62
N SER A 337 -9.74 -27.81 -15.99
CA SER A 337 -10.89 -28.37 -15.29
C SER A 337 -10.54 -28.87 -13.89
N GLY A 338 -11.56 -29.05 -13.06
CA GLY A 338 -11.42 -29.70 -11.74
C GLY A 338 -10.51 -28.96 -10.77
N SER A 339 -9.47 -29.63 -10.27
CA SER A 339 -8.53 -29.10 -9.27
C SER A 339 -7.46 -28.14 -9.84
N ALA A 340 -7.49 -27.83 -11.14
CA ALA A 340 -6.39 -27.10 -11.81
C ALA A 340 -6.00 -25.77 -11.12
N TYR A 341 -6.98 -25.03 -10.64
CA TYR A 341 -6.68 -23.78 -9.89
C TYR A 341 -6.04 -24.05 -8.53
N ALA A 342 -6.48 -25.05 -7.79
CA ALA A 342 -5.88 -25.44 -6.52
C ALA A 342 -4.43 -25.94 -6.72
N ASP A 343 -4.21 -26.75 -7.76
CA ASP A 343 -2.87 -27.24 -8.13
C ASP A 343 -1.95 -26.08 -8.56
N TYR A 344 -2.50 -25.10 -9.28
CA TYR A 344 -1.78 -23.86 -9.63
C TYR A 344 -1.34 -23.10 -8.38
N LEU A 345 -2.25 -22.87 -7.41
CA LEU A 345 -1.91 -22.18 -6.16
C LEU A 345 -0.89 -22.95 -5.33
N ALA A 346 -1.03 -24.27 -5.22
CA ALA A 346 -0.09 -25.10 -4.49
C ALA A 346 1.33 -25.08 -5.09
N ARG A 347 1.45 -25.07 -6.42
CA ARG A 347 2.74 -24.90 -7.11
C ARG A 347 3.32 -23.51 -6.89
N ALA A 348 2.48 -22.47 -6.99
CA ALA A 348 2.90 -21.10 -6.75
C ALA A 348 3.43 -20.94 -5.31
N GLU A 349 2.71 -21.41 -4.30
CA GLU A 349 3.11 -21.36 -2.89
C GLU A 349 4.49 -21.99 -2.67
N ARG A 350 4.70 -23.22 -3.13
CA ARG A 350 5.99 -23.91 -2.98
C ARG A 350 7.14 -23.12 -3.62
N ARG A 351 6.93 -22.51 -4.78
CA ARG A 351 7.95 -21.70 -5.46
C ARG A 351 8.25 -20.41 -4.69
N LEU A 352 7.21 -19.73 -4.24
CA LEU A 352 7.35 -18.51 -3.45
C LEU A 352 8.11 -18.78 -2.16
N GLN A 353 7.74 -19.81 -1.38
CA GLN A 353 8.41 -20.19 -0.14
C GLN A 353 9.90 -20.49 -0.35
N ARG A 354 10.22 -21.25 -1.40
CA ARG A 354 11.62 -21.62 -1.72
C ARG A 354 12.50 -20.47 -2.15
N THR A 355 11.89 -19.38 -2.61
CA THR A 355 12.59 -18.20 -3.13
C THR A 355 12.29 -16.93 -2.35
N ALA A 356 11.68 -17.00 -1.16
CA ALA A 356 11.32 -15.84 -0.35
C ALA A 356 12.48 -15.30 0.52
N SER A 357 13.67 -15.89 0.42
CA SER A 357 14.87 -15.45 1.12
C SER A 357 16.04 -15.42 0.12
N PRO A 358 16.94 -14.45 0.15
CA PRO A 358 17.07 -13.36 1.11
C PRO A 358 16.04 -12.21 0.96
N VAL A 359 15.36 -12.10 -0.18
CA VAL A 359 14.37 -11.06 -0.43
C VAL A 359 12.96 -11.65 -0.38
N PRO A 360 12.02 -11.10 0.41
CA PRO A 360 10.65 -11.58 0.46
C PRO A 360 9.89 -11.29 -0.84
N TRP A 361 8.82 -12.03 -1.08
CA TRP A 361 7.82 -11.72 -2.08
C TRP A 361 6.76 -10.79 -1.52
N TYR A 362 6.09 -10.04 -2.41
CA TYR A 362 4.88 -9.29 -2.07
C TYR A 362 3.71 -9.85 -2.87
N ILE A 363 2.69 -10.32 -2.17
CA ILE A 363 1.50 -10.95 -2.76
C ILE A 363 0.49 -9.87 -3.11
N ILE A 364 0.29 -9.61 -4.38
CA ILE A 364 -0.52 -8.49 -4.88
C ILE A 364 -1.91 -8.98 -5.30
N PRO A 365 -3.00 -8.63 -4.61
CA PRO A 365 -4.35 -8.98 -5.03
C PRO A 365 -4.67 -8.36 -6.39
N SER A 366 -5.07 -9.19 -7.36
CA SER A 366 -5.13 -8.78 -8.77
C SER A 366 -6.54 -8.66 -9.34
N GLU A 367 -7.59 -8.85 -8.55
CA GLU A 367 -8.97 -8.73 -9.01
C GLU A 367 -9.29 -7.29 -9.44
N LYS A 368 -9.00 -6.31 -8.60
CA LYS A 368 -9.28 -4.90 -8.84
C LYS A 368 -8.04 -4.19 -9.37
N LYS A 369 -8.01 -3.89 -10.67
CA LYS A 369 -6.86 -3.25 -11.33
C LYS A 369 -6.37 -1.98 -10.61
N TRP A 370 -7.30 -1.09 -10.24
CA TRP A 370 -6.97 0.16 -9.59
C TRP A 370 -6.30 -0.02 -8.22
N TYR A 371 -6.71 -1.06 -7.47
CA TYR A 371 -6.13 -1.37 -6.17
C TYR A 371 -4.76 -2.02 -6.29
N ARG A 372 -4.65 -3.00 -7.19
CA ARG A 372 -3.39 -3.63 -7.58
C ARG A 372 -2.33 -2.59 -7.98
N ASP A 373 -2.70 -1.69 -8.90
CA ASP A 373 -1.78 -0.69 -9.45
C ASP A 373 -1.34 0.30 -8.36
N TRP A 374 -2.23 0.64 -7.43
CA TRP A 374 -1.89 1.48 -6.28
C TRP A 374 -0.93 0.77 -5.29
N ILE A 375 -1.15 -0.53 -4.98
CA ILE A 375 -0.24 -1.31 -4.12
C ILE A 375 1.15 -1.36 -4.75
N ILE A 376 1.24 -1.72 -6.03
CA ILE A 376 2.52 -1.77 -6.77
C ILE A 376 3.18 -0.39 -6.74
N GLY A 377 2.44 0.68 -7.02
CA GLY A 377 2.94 2.06 -6.96
C GLY A 377 3.45 2.44 -5.57
N SER A 378 2.78 2.01 -4.50
CA SER A 378 3.19 2.27 -3.11
C SER A 378 4.52 1.57 -2.77
N LEU A 379 4.65 0.30 -3.13
CA LEU A 379 5.88 -0.46 -2.92
C LEU A 379 7.04 0.11 -3.74
N LEU A 380 6.80 0.48 -4.99
CA LEU A 380 7.79 1.12 -5.85
C LEU A 380 8.23 2.49 -5.32
N ALA A 381 7.29 3.33 -4.89
CA ALA A 381 7.62 4.65 -4.35
C ALA A 381 8.53 4.52 -3.12
N SER A 382 8.18 3.62 -2.20
CA SER A 382 9.00 3.36 -1.01
C SER A 382 10.38 2.83 -1.37
N LEU A 383 10.47 1.88 -2.32
CA LEU A 383 11.74 1.33 -2.78
C LEU A 383 12.65 2.41 -3.39
N VAL A 384 12.09 3.23 -4.27
CA VAL A 384 12.81 4.29 -4.99
C VAL A 384 13.29 5.39 -4.03
N GLU A 385 12.47 5.76 -3.05
CA GLU A 385 12.82 6.75 -2.02
C GLU A 385 13.94 6.22 -1.09
N ASN A 386 13.84 4.98 -0.63
CA ASN A 386 14.86 4.34 0.20
C ASN A 386 16.20 4.23 -0.57
N ALA A 387 16.15 3.74 -1.81
CA ALA A 387 17.33 3.66 -2.67
C ALA A 387 18.01 5.02 -2.89
N THR A 388 17.21 6.09 -3.00
CA THR A 388 17.71 7.47 -3.11
C THR A 388 18.42 7.91 -1.84
N THR A 389 17.87 7.56 -0.68
CA THR A 389 18.45 7.91 0.63
C THR A 389 19.78 7.18 0.85
N ASP A 390 19.82 5.88 0.59
CA ASP A 390 21.00 5.05 0.76
C ASP A 390 22.16 5.52 -0.15
N ALA A 391 21.85 5.88 -1.39
CA ALA A 391 22.85 6.40 -2.34
C ALA A 391 23.36 7.81 -1.97
N SER A 392 22.61 8.59 -1.19
CA SER A 392 23.04 9.94 -0.74
C SER A 392 23.94 9.91 0.49
N VAL A 393 24.00 8.79 1.22
CA VAL A 393 24.80 8.59 2.44
C VAL A 393 26.15 7.91 2.13
N SER A 394 26.28 7.31 0.97
CA SER A 394 27.50 6.62 0.48
C SER A 394 28.36 7.52 -0.40
#